data_f3064872dc3282d13bf77ac14da7a943
#
_entry.id   f3064872dc3282d13bf77ac14da7a943
#
_cell.length_a   1.000
_cell.length_b   1.000
_cell.length_c   1.000
_cell.angle_alpha   90.00
_cell.angle_beta   90.00
_cell.angle_gamma   90.00
#
_symmetry.space_group_name_H-M   'P 1'
#
loop_
_entity.id
_entity.type
_entity.pdbx_description
1 polymer ?
#
loop_
_entity_poly.entity_id
_entity_poly.type
_entity_poly.pdbx_seq_one_letter_code
_entity_poly.pdbx_strand_id
1 'polypeptide(L)'
;GSIPTPPLFDRKFRTQDWRWSYIMSLSIGQGELELTPLQIANMACVLANRGYYMTPHIVRPIEGANNQVEKHTVDCDRKYFDIVVEGMAMAASSGTARGASIDSVVICGKTGTAQNPHGEDHSIFMAFAPKDNPKIVIAIYIENGGFGAQYAVPIGGLIMEKYLKGKIAPRKKAIEERMLNSNLIIPETPKKEQHLKTAEEKQNEED
;
A
#
# COMPACT_ATOMS: atom_id res chain seq x y z
N GLY A 1 7.48 0.88 -11.11
CA GLY A 1 6.84 -0.42 -10.94
C GLY A 1 6.90 -1.27 -12.21
N SER A 2 6.57 -2.52 -12.05
CA SER A 2 6.59 -3.50 -13.14
C SER A 2 5.33 -4.36 -13.09
N ILE A 3 4.66 -4.45 -14.23
CA ILE A 3 3.59 -5.43 -14.40
C ILE A 3 4.23 -6.65 -15.08
N PRO A 4 4.14 -7.85 -14.50
CA PRO A 4 4.76 -9.04 -15.05
C PRO A 4 4.14 -9.41 -16.40
N THR A 5 5.02 -9.73 -17.34
CA THR A 5 4.67 -10.18 -18.69
C THR A 5 5.30 -11.56 -18.94
N PRO A 6 4.80 -12.34 -19.90
CA PRO A 6 5.43 -13.62 -20.25
C PRO A 6 6.95 -13.55 -20.44
N PRO A 7 7.52 -12.61 -21.21
CA PRO A 7 8.97 -12.51 -21.36
C PRO A 7 9.72 -12.19 -20.06
N LEU A 8 9.07 -11.50 -19.10
CA LEU A 8 9.67 -11.25 -17.79
C LEU A 8 9.76 -12.54 -16.98
N PHE A 9 8.70 -13.35 -17.01
CA PHE A 9 8.67 -14.65 -16.32
C PHE A 9 9.69 -15.62 -16.93
N ASP A 10 9.76 -15.74 -18.27
CA ASP A 10 10.72 -16.59 -18.95
C ASP A 10 12.15 -16.25 -18.54
N ARG A 11 12.47 -14.97 -18.47
CA ARG A 11 13.79 -14.49 -18.04
C ARG A 11 14.06 -14.74 -16.55
N LYS A 12 13.07 -14.50 -15.69
CA LYS A 12 13.22 -14.63 -14.23
C LYS A 12 13.37 -16.09 -13.81
N PHE A 13 12.54 -16.95 -14.35
CA PHE A 13 12.50 -18.36 -13.97
C PHE A 13 13.34 -19.25 -14.92
N ARG A 14 13.92 -18.68 -15.97
CA ARG A 14 14.74 -19.39 -16.97
C ARG A 14 14.03 -20.59 -17.60
N THR A 15 12.73 -20.52 -17.74
CA THR A 15 11.86 -21.55 -18.30
C THR A 15 10.62 -20.92 -18.92
N GLN A 16 10.01 -21.59 -19.89
CA GLN A 16 8.68 -21.25 -20.42
C GLN A 16 7.56 -22.01 -19.69
N ASP A 17 7.93 -22.95 -18.82
CA ASP A 17 6.98 -23.75 -18.02
C ASP A 17 6.73 -23.09 -16.66
N TRP A 18 6.01 -21.96 -16.66
CA TRP A 18 5.68 -21.33 -15.39
C TRP A 18 4.57 -22.09 -14.68
N ARG A 19 4.66 -22.13 -13.36
CA ARG A 19 3.64 -22.76 -12.54
C ARG A 19 2.42 -21.84 -12.45
N TRP A 20 1.23 -22.42 -12.49
CA TRP A 20 -0.02 -21.72 -12.27
C TRP A 20 -0.04 -20.95 -10.93
N SER A 21 0.70 -21.41 -9.91
CA SER A 21 0.85 -20.72 -8.62
C SER A 21 1.43 -19.31 -8.75
N TYR A 22 2.26 -19.01 -9.76
CA TYR A 22 2.78 -17.66 -9.98
C TYR A 22 1.65 -16.70 -10.39
N ILE A 23 0.75 -17.16 -11.27
CA ILE A 23 -0.41 -16.37 -11.71
C ILE A 23 -1.39 -16.19 -10.54
N MET A 24 -1.58 -17.22 -9.71
CA MET A 24 -2.38 -17.10 -8.49
C MET A 24 -1.83 -16.02 -7.55
N SER A 25 -0.52 -15.97 -7.35
CA SER A 25 0.10 -14.94 -6.50
C SER A 25 -0.17 -13.54 -7.03
N LEU A 26 -0.10 -13.33 -8.35
CA LEU A 26 -0.44 -12.04 -8.97
C LEU A 26 -1.90 -11.63 -8.72
N SER A 27 -2.82 -12.59 -8.73
CA SER A 27 -4.26 -12.32 -8.57
C SER A 27 -4.61 -11.74 -7.19
N ILE A 28 -3.76 -11.95 -6.20
CA ILE A 28 -3.89 -11.38 -4.84
C ILE A 28 -2.94 -10.20 -4.59
N GLY A 29 -2.28 -9.70 -5.65
CA GLY A 29 -1.35 -8.56 -5.53
C GLY A 29 0.02 -8.91 -4.94
N GLN A 30 0.42 -10.18 -5.02
CA GLN A 30 1.73 -10.67 -4.55
C GLN A 30 2.60 -11.10 -5.73
N GLY A 31 3.78 -11.68 -5.45
CA GLY A 31 4.70 -12.19 -6.46
C GLY A 31 5.44 -11.09 -7.21
N GLU A 32 5.47 -11.17 -8.52
CA GLU A 32 6.27 -10.30 -9.39
C GLU A 32 5.60 -8.96 -9.74
N LEU A 33 4.44 -8.66 -9.15
CA LEU A 33 3.79 -7.36 -9.32
C LEU A 33 4.49 -6.31 -8.44
N GLU A 34 5.12 -5.35 -9.08
CA GLU A 34 5.83 -4.26 -8.39
C GLU A 34 5.17 -2.93 -8.72
N LEU A 35 4.72 -2.24 -7.68
CA LEU A 35 4.11 -0.91 -7.80
C LEU A 35 4.82 0.09 -6.89
N THR A 36 5.05 1.28 -7.42
CA THR A 36 5.49 2.39 -6.58
C THR A 36 4.31 2.98 -5.79
N PRO A 37 4.53 3.61 -4.63
CA PRO A 37 3.47 4.29 -3.90
C PRO A 37 2.70 5.31 -4.77
N LEU A 38 3.38 5.99 -5.70
CA LEU A 38 2.75 6.91 -6.63
C LEU A 38 1.77 6.21 -7.58
N GLN A 39 2.10 5.00 -8.07
CA GLN A 39 1.18 4.23 -8.91
C GLN A 39 -0.03 3.74 -8.12
N ILE A 40 0.15 3.36 -6.85
CA ILE A 40 -0.96 3.02 -5.95
C ILE A 40 -1.86 4.25 -5.70
N ALA A 41 -1.26 5.44 -5.51
CA ALA A 41 -2.01 6.68 -5.39
C ALA A 41 -2.79 7.00 -6.67
N ASN A 42 -2.19 6.82 -7.86
CA ASN A 42 -2.90 7.00 -9.12
C ASN A 42 -4.08 6.03 -9.29
N MET A 43 -3.91 4.77 -8.90
CA MET A 43 -5.02 3.81 -8.88
C MET A 43 -6.15 4.29 -7.96
N ALA A 44 -5.82 4.79 -6.78
CA ALA A 44 -6.82 5.39 -5.89
C ALA A 44 -7.46 6.65 -6.48
N CYS A 45 -6.73 7.48 -7.27
CA CYS A 45 -7.30 8.59 -8.02
C CYS A 45 -8.31 8.12 -9.08
N VAL A 46 -8.01 7.05 -9.81
CA VAL A 46 -8.94 6.46 -10.78
C VAL A 46 -10.26 6.07 -10.09
N LEU A 47 -10.17 5.41 -8.94
CA LEU A 47 -11.36 5.01 -8.16
C LEU A 47 -12.12 6.22 -7.60
N ALA A 48 -11.42 7.20 -7.04
CA ALA A 48 -11.99 8.43 -6.51
C ALA A 48 -12.74 9.22 -7.58
N ASN A 49 -12.18 9.32 -8.77
CA ASN A 49 -12.72 10.07 -9.91
C ASN A 49 -13.67 9.23 -10.78
N ARG A 50 -13.91 7.96 -10.46
CA ARG A 50 -14.76 7.05 -11.25
C ARG A 50 -14.28 6.90 -12.69
N GLY A 51 -12.98 6.62 -12.88
CA GLY A 51 -12.42 6.22 -14.17
C GLY A 51 -11.38 7.12 -14.79
N TYR A 52 -10.81 8.10 -14.06
CA TYR A 52 -9.69 8.89 -14.58
C TYR A 52 -8.69 9.33 -13.51
N TYR A 53 -7.50 9.70 -13.95
CA TYR A 53 -6.50 10.40 -13.14
C TYR A 53 -5.80 11.47 -13.97
N MET A 54 -5.14 12.40 -13.31
CA MET A 54 -4.29 13.41 -13.94
C MET A 54 -2.82 13.00 -13.79
N THR A 55 -1.98 13.30 -14.78
CA THR A 55 -0.54 13.05 -14.66
C THR A 55 -0.02 13.70 -13.37
N PRO A 56 0.61 12.92 -12.45
CA PRO A 56 1.15 13.47 -11.22
C PRO A 56 2.28 14.46 -11.50
N HIS A 57 2.26 15.57 -10.77
CA HIS A 57 3.31 16.59 -10.83
C HIS A 57 3.54 17.19 -9.44
N ILE A 58 4.75 17.60 -9.16
CA ILE A 58 5.18 18.21 -7.89
C ILE A 58 5.44 19.72 -8.03
N VAL A 59 5.57 20.19 -9.27
CA VAL A 59 5.81 21.61 -9.55
C VAL A 59 4.46 22.31 -9.71
N ARG A 60 4.26 23.42 -9.01
CA ARG A 60 3.06 24.24 -9.23
C ARG A 60 3.12 24.87 -10.63
N PRO A 61 1.96 25.02 -11.28
CA PRO A 61 1.87 25.75 -12.53
C PRO A 61 2.51 27.13 -12.40
N ILE A 62 3.38 27.49 -13.35
CA ILE A 62 3.96 28.82 -13.41
C ILE A 62 3.00 29.68 -14.20
N GLU A 63 2.69 30.87 -13.68
CA GLU A 63 1.80 31.83 -14.34
C GLU A 63 2.37 32.19 -15.71
N GLY A 64 1.56 32.04 -16.78
CA GLY A 64 1.98 32.27 -18.16
C GLY A 64 2.62 31.09 -18.90
N ALA A 65 2.88 29.96 -18.25
CA ALA A 65 3.33 28.76 -18.93
C ALA A 65 2.14 27.86 -19.34
N ASN A 66 2.29 27.11 -20.44
CA ASN A 66 1.29 26.12 -20.85
C ASN A 66 1.40 24.87 -19.94
N ASN A 67 0.73 24.91 -18.79
CA ASN A 67 0.78 23.90 -17.76
C ASN A 67 -0.41 22.91 -17.92
N GLN A 68 -0.67 22.42 -19.11
CA GLN A 68 -1.73 21.42 -19.32
C GLN A 68 -1.33 20.12 -18.66
N VAL A 69 -2.01 19.78 -17.56
CA VAL A 69 -1.89 18.47 -16.93
C VAL A 69 -2.72 17.48 -17.72
N GLU A 70 -2.08 16.44 -18.22
CA GLU A 70 -2.72 15.41 -19.04
C GLU A 70 -3.70 14.57 -18.21
N LYS A 71 -4.90 14.39 -18.76
CA LYS A 71 -5.94 13.55 -18.18
C LYS A 71 -5.92 12.18 -18.86
N HIS A 72 -5.80 11.14 -18.05
CA HIS A 72 -5.84 9.74 -18.48
C HIS A 72 -7.17 9.11 -18.04
N THR A 73 -7.85 8.47 -18.96
CA THR A 73 -9.13 7.78 -18.70
C THR A 73 -8.97 6.28 -18.82
N VAL A 74 -9.71 5.54 -18.00
CA VAL A 74 -9.79 4.08 -18.04
C VAL A 74 -11.06 3.69 -18.77
N ASP A 75 -10.95 2.81 -19.75
CA ASP A 75 -12.10 2.26 -20.50
C ASP A 75 -12.84 1.23 -19.64
N CYS A 76 -13.74 1.74 -18.81
CA CYS A 76 -14.55 0.93 -17.89
C CYS A 76 -15.80 1.70 -17.50
N ASP A 77 -16.95 1.02 -17.51
CA ASP A 77 -18.22 1.63 -17.13
C ASP A 77 -18.20 2.15 -15.68
N ARG A 78 -18.72 3.35 -15.48
CA ARG A 78 -18.83 4.00 -14.17
C ARG A 78 -19.48 3.12 -13.10
N LYS A 79 -20.46 2.33 -13.44
CA LYS A 79 -21.19 1.45 -12.51
C LYS A 79 -20.27 0.48 -11.75
N TYR A 80 -19.18 0.03 -12.38
CA TYR A 80 -18.21 -0.87 -11.73
C TYR A 80 -17.36 -0.13 -10.71
N PHE A 81 -16.99 1.13 -10.99
CA PHE A 81 -16.30 1.96 -10.00
C PHE A 81 -17.16 2.21 -8.77
N ASP A 82 -18.45 2.47 -8.95
CA ASP A 82 -19.35 2.71 -7.83
C ASP A 82 -19.46 1.49 -6.90
N ILE A 83 -19.52 0.26 -7.45
CA ILE A 83 -19.50 -0.97 -6.66
C ILE A 83 -18.21 -1.10 -5.84
N VAL A 84 -17.05 -0.85 -6.47
CA VAL A 84 -15.75 -0.91 -5.80
C VAL A 84 -15.65 0.13 -4.68
N VAL A 85 -16.11 1.35 -4.95
CA VAL A 85 -16.10 2.45 -3.98
C VAL A 85 -17.00 2.16 -2.78
N GLU A 86 -18.17 1.54 -2.97
CA GLU A 86 -19.01 1.07 -1.87
C GLU A 86 -18.23 0.06 -1.00
N GLY A 87 -17.59 -0.93 -1.61
CA GLY A 87 -16.77 -1.91 -0.89
C GLY A 87 -15.62 -1.25 -0.11
N MET A 88 -14.98 -0.22 -0.69
CA MET A 88 -13.93 0.56 0.00
C MET A 88 -14.48 1.39 1.16
N ALA A 89 -15.70 1.93 1.04
CA ALA A 89 -16.37 2.63 2.13
C ALA A 89 -16.73 1.66 3.27
N MET A 90 -17.23 0.47 2.95
CA MET A 90 -17.50 -0.58 3.92
C MET A 90 -16.22 -1.03 4.65
N ALA A 91 -15.10 -1.16 3.95
CA ALA A 91 -13.82 -1.51 4.55
C ALA A 91 -13.33 -0.47 5.56
N ALA A 92 -13.62 0.82 5.32
CA ALA A 92 -13.27 1.91 6.22
C ALA A 92 -14.29 2.12 7.36
N SER A 93 -15.55 1.75 7.18
CA SER A 93 -16.58 1.90 8.23
C SER A 93 -16.57 0.76 9.24
N SER A 94 -16.47 -0.48 8.77
CA SER A 94 -16.61 -1.69 9.62
C SER A 94 -15.54 -2.76 9.37
N GLY A 95 -14.70 -2.59 8.33
CA GLY A 95 -13.69 -3.56 7.95
C GLY A 95 -12.28 -3.26 8.48
N THR A 96 -11.28 -3.74 7.75
CA THR A 96 -9.85 -3.67 8.12
C THR A 96 -9.29 -2.24 8.14
N ALA A 97 -9.94 -1.29 7.48
CA ALA A 97 -9.51 0.10 7.41
C ALA A 97 -10.25 1.03 8.43
N ARG A 98 -11.03 0.48 9.35
CA ARG A 98 -11.82 1.26 10.34
C ARG A 98 -10.98 2.21 11.20
N GLY A 99 -9.69 1.91 11.41
CA GLY A 99 -8.77 2.77 12.14
C GLY A 99 -8.49 4.13 11.50
N ALA A 100 -8.83 4.30 10.21
CA ALA A 100 -8.71 5.58 9.52
C ALA A 100 -9.92 6.52 9.72
N SER A 101 -11.01 6.06 10.35
CA SER A 101 -12.29 6.78 10.44
C SER A 101 -12.14 8.24 10.90
N ILE A 102 -12.89 9.15 10.28
CA ILE A 102 -12.96 10.58 10.61
C ILE A 102 -14.42 10.94 10.83
N ASP A 103 -14.70 11.70 11.90
CA ASP A 103 -16.08 12.10 12.20
C ASP A 103 -16.68 12.89 11.04
N SER A 104 -17.90 12.54 10.66
CA SER A 104 -18.67 13.20 9.58
C SER A 104 -18.00 13.17 8.20
N VAL A 105 -17.05 12.26 7.97
CA VAL A 105 -16.42 12.08 6.65
C VAL A 105 -16.43 10.60 6.27
N VAL A 106 -17.03 10.28 5.16
CA VAL A 106 -16.99 8.92 4.62
C VAL A 106 -15.67 8.73 3.87
N ILE A 107 -14.84 7.82 4.39
CA ILE A 107 -13.57 7.42 3.79
C ILE A 107 -13.80 6.17 2.95
N CYS A 108 -13.14 6.12 1.80
CA CYS A 108 -13.02 4.92 0.99
C CYS A 108 -11.56 4.46 1.03
N GLY A 109 -11.32 3.25 1.53
CA GLY A 109 -9.95 2.76 1.69
C GLY A 109 -9.81 1.26 1.54
N LYS A 110 -8.59 0.81 1.22
CA LYS A 110 -8.22 -0.60 1.14
C LYS A 110 -6.85 -0.81 1.76
N THR A 111 -6.78 -1.76 2.66
CA THR A 111 -5.53 -2.22 3.26
C THR A 111 -4.83 -3.22 2.35
N GLY A 112 -3.52 -3.23 2.38
CA GLY A 112 -2.68 -4.26 1.80
C GLY A 112 -1.62 -4.72 2.80
N THR A 113 -1.09 -5.89 2.55
CA THR A 113 0.07 -6.44 3.26
C THR A 113 0.96 -7.08 2.22
N ALA A 114 2.15 -6.55 2.01
CA ALA A 114 3.12 -7.15 1.11
C ALA A 114 4.06 -8.03 1.92
N GLN A 115 4.15 -9.30 1.55
CA GLN A 115 5.00 -10.26 2.22
C GLN A 115 6.48 -9.89 2.08
N ASN A 116 7.23 -9.99 3.18
CA ASN A 116 8.65 -9.73 3.21
C ASN A 116 9.41 -10.95 3.76
N PRO A 117 10.13 -11.70 2.91
CA PRO A 117 10.86 -12.89 3.35
C PRO A 117 12.08 -12.57 4.25
N HIS A 118 12.45 -11.29 4.37
CA HIS A 118 13.64 -10.85 5.10
C HIS A 118 13.33 -10.08 6.40
N GLY A 119 12.05 -9.98 6.78
CA GLY A 119 11.61 -9.24 7.97
C GLY A 119 10.11 -9.33 8.17
N GLU A 120 9.58 -8.38 8.93
CA GLU A 120 8.14 -8.24 9.05
C GLU A 120 7.52 -7.79 7.72
N ASP A 121 6.27 -8.19 7.46
CA ASP A 121 5.53 -7.78 6.28
C ASP A 121 5.41 -6.25 6.17
N HIS A 122 5.18 -5.75 4.96
CA HIS A 122 5.02 -4.32 4.73
C HIS A 122 3.55 -3.91 4.82
N SER A 123 3.29 -2.90 5.63
CA SER A 123 1.95 -2.34 5.87
C SER A 123 1.58 -1.36 4.76
N ILE A 124 0.44 -1.60 4.08
CA ILE A 124 -0.01 -0.77 2.96
C ILE A 124 -1.43 -0.28 3.20
N PHE A 125 -1.68 0.97 2.83
CA PHE A 125 -3.01 1.54 2.83
C PHE A 125 -3.16 2.54 1.68
N MET A 126 -4.20 2.37 0.88
CA MET A 126 -4.64 3.38 -0.08
C MET A 126 -6.04 3.84 0.28
N ALA A 127 -6.29 5.14 0.16
CA ALA A 127 -7.60 5.71 0.47
C ALA A 127 -7.83 7.04 -0.22
N PHE A 128 -9.09 7.43 -0.26
CA PHE A 128 -9.51 8.78 -0.61
C PHE A 128 -10.69 9.23 0.26
N ALA A 129 -10.86 10.51 0.38
CA ALA A 129 -11.94 11.12 1.15
C ALA A 129 -12.24 12.56 0.68
N PRO A 130 -13.50 13.05 0.88
CA PRO A 130 -14.72 12.29 1.14
C PRO A 130 -15.12 11.39 -0.04
N LYS A 131 -16.02 10.42 0.19
CA LYS A 131 -16.50 9.46 -0.82
C LYS A 131 -17.09 10.13 -2.06
N ASP A 132 -18.01 11.10 -1.85
CA ASP A 132 -18.81 11.66 -2.93
C ASP A 132 -18.17 12.89 -3.59
N ASN A 133 -17.29 13.59 -2.91
CA ASN A 133 -16.52 14.73 -3.44
C ASN A 133 -15.07 14.65 -2.96
N PRO A 134 -14.26 13.75 -3.52
CA PRO A 134 -12.90 13.50 -3.06
C PRO A 134 -12.04 14.77 -3.09
N LYS A 135 -11.34 15.03 -2.00
CA LYS A 135 -10.43 16.17 -1.82
C LYS A 135 -8.98 15.75 -1.64
N ILE A 136 -8.79 14.51 -1.20
CA ILE A 136 -7.46 13.94 -0.95
C ILE A 136 -7.48 12.47 -1.32
N VAL A 137 -6.39 12.05 -1.92
CA VAL A 137 -6.03 10.64 -2.14
C VAL A 137 -4.71 10.40 -1.42
N ILE A 138 -4.58 9.24 -0.79
CA ILE A 138 -3.34 8.82 -0.15
C ILE A 138 -2.95 7.40 -0.57
N ALA A 139 -1.65 7.15 -0.62
CA ALA A 139 -1.05 5.83 -0.63
C ALA A 139 0.07 5.81 0.40
N ILE A 140 0.01 4.88 1.32
CA ILE A 140 0.97 4.73 2.42
C ILE A 140 1.59 3.36 2.34
N TYR A 141 2.90 3.33 2.43
CA TYR A 141 3.71 2.14 2.47
C TYR A 141 4.68 2.25 3.64
N ILE A 142 4.61 1.30 4.56
CA ILE A 142 5.47 1.25 5.74
C ILE A 142 6.23 -0.07 5.73
N GLU A 143 7.53 0.01 5.53
CA GLU A 143 8.40 -1.15 5.58
C GLU A 143 8.39 -1.77 6.98
N ASN A 144 8.36 -3.10 7.03
CA ASN A 144 8.32 -3.88 8.28
C ASN A 144 7.18 -3.48 9.23
N GLY A 145 6.11 -2.92 8.69
CA GLY A 145 4.98 -2.43 9.47
C GLY A 145 3.91 -3.48 9.76
N GLY A 146 4.12 -4.74 9.38
CA GLY A 146 3.16 -5.82 9.57
C GLY A 146 1.86 -5.60 8.79
N PHE A 147 0.72 -5.88 9.39
CA PHE A 147 -0.58 -5.70 8.74
C PHE A 147 -0.93 -4.24 8.48
N GLY A 148 -1.59 -3.96 7.34
CA GLY A 148 -2.00 -2.61 6.95
C GLY A 148 -2.75 -1.83 8.05
N ALA A 149 -3.53 -2.54 8.88
CA ALA A 149 -4.28 -1.95 9.98
C ALA A 149 -3.41 -1.44 11.16
N GLN A 150 -2.16 -1.90 11.28
CA GLN A 150 -1.29 -1.58 12.42
C GLN A 150 -0.68 -0.17 12.33
N TYR A 151 -0.17 0.19 11.16
CA TYR A 151 0.53 1.46 10.95
C TYR A 151 -0.04 2.28 9.78
N ALA A 152 -0.15 1.69 8.58
CA ALA A 152 -0.56 2.45 7.40
C ALA A 152 -1.96 3.04 7.53
N VAL A 153 -2.93 2.32 8.08
CA VAL A 153 -4.30 2.80 8.28
C VAL A 153 -4.38 3.95 9.30
N PRO A 154 -3.85 3.84 10.53
CA PRO A 154 -3.90 4.96 11.47
C PRO A 154 -3.14 6.18 10.95
N ILE A 155 -1.96 6.02 10.36
CA ILE A 155 -1.22 7.14 9.76
C ILE A 155 -2.05 7.81 8.67
N GLY A 156 -2.66 7.03 7.78
CA GLY A 156 -3.52 7.56 6.73
C GLY A 156 -4.74 8.31 7.26
N GLY A 157 -5.38 7.79 8.30
CA GLY A 157 -6.49 8.46 8.99
C GLY A 157 -6.09 9.80 9.61
N LEU A 158 -4.91 9.88 10.23
CA LEU A 158 -4.38 11.12 10.81
C LEU A 158 -4.06 12.16 9.72
N ILE A 159 -3.40 11.75 8.63
CA ILE A 159 -3.06 12.64 7.50
C ILE A 159 -4.33 13.20 6.87
N MET A 160 -5.29 12.33 6.53
CA MET A 160 -6.55 12.77 5.92
C MET A 160 -7.35 13.69 6.85
N GLU A 161 -7.42 13.39 8.15
CA GLU A 161 -8.12 14.25 9.11
C GLU A 161 -7.45 15.61 9.23
N LYS A 162 -6.12 15.64 9.34
CA LYS A 162 -5.38 16.89 9.38
C LYS A 162 -5.60 17.74 8.12
N TYR A 163 -5.62 17.11 6.96
CA TYR A 163 -5.87 17.79 5.68
C TYR A 163 -7.30 18.34 5.58
N LEU A 164 -8.31 17.52 5.91
CA LEU A 164 -9.72 17.86 5.72
C LEU A 164 -10.29 18.78 6.81
N LYS A 165 -9.78 18.64 8.05
CA LYS A 165 -10.27 19.37 9.23
C LYS A 165 -9.29 20.44 9.74
N GLY A 166 -8.09 20.51 9.18
CA GLY A 166 -7.02 21.41 9.65
C GLY A 166 -6.35 20.98 10.96
N LYS A 167 -6.94 20.07 11.73
CA LYS A 167 -6.42 19.54 13.00
C LYS A 167 -6.82 18.09 13.21
N ILE A 168 -6.07 17.38 14.04
CA ILE A 168 -6.39 16.04 14.51
C ILE A 168 -7.32 16.14 15.71
N ALA A 169 -8.36 15.32 15.78
CA ALA A 169 -9.31 15.30 16.87
C ALA A 169 -8.62 14.86 18.18
N PRO A 170 -8.97 15.47 19.34
CA PRO A 170 -8.35 15.15 20.63
C PRO A 170 -8.39 13.65 20.98
N ARG A 171 -9.45 12.95 20.59
CA ARG A 171 -9.60 11.50 20.81
C ARG A 171 -8.56 10.65 20.08
N LYS A 172 -7.90 11.19 19.06
CA LYS A 172 -6.85 10.49 18.29
C LYS A 172 -5.42 10.82 18.73
N LYS A 173 -5.23 11.68 19.74
CA LYS A 173 -3.89 12.04 20.23
C LYS A 173 -3.07 10.84 20.67
N ALA A 174 -3.66 9.88 21.36
CA ALA A 174 -2.96 8.67 21.75
C ALA A 174 -2.49 7.83 20.55
N ILE A 175 -3.27 7.85 19.45
CA ILE A 175 -2.87 7.17 18.19
C ILE A 175 -1.73 7.95 17.54
N GLU A 176 -1.82 9.28 17.48
CA GLU A 176 -0.78 10.15 16.94
C GLU A 176 0.55 9.94 17.70
N GLU A 177 0.52 9.98 19.04
CA GLU A 177 1.69 9.74 19.87
C GLU A 177 2.28 8.34 19.68
N ARG A 178 1.44 7.32 19.56
CA ARG A 178 1.89 5.96 19.24
C ARG A 178 2.61 5.91 17.91
N MET A 179 2.08 6.55 16.87
CA MET A 179 2.71 6.55 15.54
C MET A 179 4.04 7.31 15.54
N LEU A 180 4.11 8.46 16.23
CA LEU A 180 5.31 9.28 16.32
C LEU A 180 6.44 8.59 17.11
N ASN A 181 6.10 7.79 18.11
CA ASN A 181 7.07 7.09 18.95
C ASN A 181 7.41 5.66 18.47
N SER A 182 6.77 5.20 17.38
CA SER A 182 7.05 3.89 16.83
C SER A 182 8.40 3.87 16.12
N ASN A 183 9.22 2.87 16.42
CA ASN A 183 10.47 2.59 15.71
C ASN A 183 10.38 1.22 15.05
N LEU A 184 10.36 1.21 13.72
CA LEU A 184 10.30 0.00 12.90
C LEU A 184 11.66 -0.31 12.24
N ILE A 185 12.68 0.47 12.53
CA ILE A 185 14.04 0.16 12.11
C ILE A 185 14.51 -1.01 12.97
N ILE A 186 14.54 -2.18 12.38
CA ILE A 186 15.11 -3.37 13.01
C ILE A 186 16.63 -3.13 13.04
N PRO A 187 17.28 -3.05 14.24
CA PRO A 187 18.73 -3.03 14.29
C PRO A 187 19.23 -4.26 13.54
N GLU A 188 20.23 -4.12 12.68
CA GLU A 188 20.91 -5.29 12.13
C GLU A 188 21.37 -6.14 13.31
N THR A 189 20.67 -7.23 13.56
CA THR A 189 21.16 -8.24 14.51
C THR A 189 22.47 -8.70 13.91
N PRO A 190 23.60 -8.58 14.63
CA PRO A 190 24.85 -9.14 14.14
C PRO A 190 24.52 -10.58 13.76
N LYS A 191 24.79 -10.95 12.50
CA LYS A 191 24.61 -12.32 12.02
C LYS A 191 25.27 -13.19 13.08
N LYS A 192 24.45 -13.89 13.89
CA LYS A 192 24.99 -14.99 14.69
C LYS A 192 25.68 -15.84 13.65
N GLU A 193 27.01 -15.92 13.75
CA GLU A 193 27.77 -16.91 13.03
C GLU A 193 27.02 -18.21 13.28
N GLN A 194 26.34 -18.67 12.27
CA GLN A 194 25.88 -20.05 12.26
C GLN A 194 27.20 -20.81 12.27
N HIS A 195 27.61 -21.20 13.45
CA HIS A 195 28.65 -22.23 13.58
C HIS A 195 28.17 -23.39 12.72
N LEU A 196 28.75 -23.48 11.54
CA LEU A 196 28.77 -24.71 10.80
C LEU A 196 29.27 -25.73 11.85
N LYS A 197 28.35 -26.56 12.35
CA LYS A 197 28.75 -27.79 13.03
C LYS A 197 29.61 -28.51 12.00
N THR A 198 30.87 -28.49 12.24
CA THR A 198 31.86 -29.15 11.39
C THR A 198 31.53 -30.65 11.40
N ALA A 199 31.84 -31.29 10.29
CA ALA A 199 31.61 -32.76 10.14
C ALA A 199 32.18 -33.59 11.31
N GLU A 200 33.09 -33.02 12.08
CA GLU A 200 33.71 -33.63 13.28
C GLU A 200 32.79 -33.69 14.50
N GLU A 201 31.82 -32.77 14.64
CA GLU A 201 30.85 -32.82 15.75
C GLU A 201 29.73 -33.87 15.50
N LYS A 202 29.52 -34.27 14.25
CA LYS A 202 28.57 -35.32 13.92
C LYS A 202 29.12 -36.74 14.08
N GLN A 203 30.44 -36.91 14.11
CA GLN A 203 31.07 -38.22 14.30
C GLN A 203 31.22 -38.63 15.78
N ASN A 204 31.11 -37.67 16.71
CA ASN A 204 31.20 -37.94 18.14
C ASN A 204 29.83 -38.18 18.82
N GLU A 205 28.73 -38.13 18.10
CA GLU A 205 27.38 -38.48 18.60
C GLU A 205 26.94 -39.88 18.16
N GLU A 206 27.73 -40.62 17.37
CA GLU A 206 27.43 -41.98 16.89
C GLU A 206 28.36 -43.07 17.44
N ASP A 207 29.25 -42.79 18.42
CA ASP A 207 30.05 -43.81 19.14
C ASP A 207 29.57 -44.05 20.56
#